data_43b498277de69360307de41356f5911a
#
_entry.id   43b498277de69360307de41356f5911a
#
_cell.length_a   1.000
_cell.length_b   1.000
_cell.length_c   1.000
_cell.angle_alpha   90.00
_cell.angle_beta   90.00
_cell.angle_gamma   90.00
#
_symmetry.space_group_name_H-M   'P 1'
#
loop_
_entity.id
_entity.type
_entity.pdbx_description
1 polymer ?
#
loop_
_entity_poly.entity_id
_entity_poly.type
_entity_poly.pdbx_seq_one_letter_code
_entity_poly.pdbx_strand_id
1 'polypeptide(L)'
;MKDYRKIYQEWLENPYFDEETKKELRALEGNEKEIKERFYMDLEFGTAGLRGVIGAGINRMNIYTVRRATQGLANYIIKQGGAAKGVAIAFDSRHMSPEFAMEAAMTLAANGIKAYKFESLRPTPELSFAVRELGCIAGINITASHNPPEYNGYKVYWEDGAQFTPPHDKGVTAEVLAIEDLSSVKTMSEEEAKRAGLFTVIGK
;
A
#
# COMPACT_ATOMS: atom_id res chain seq x y z
N MET A 1 12.58 16.66 12.73
CA MET A 1 11.14 16.41 12.95
C MET A 1 10.41 17.17 11.85
N LYS A 2 9.51 16.51 11.12
CA LYS A 2 8.72 17.19 10.07
C LYS A 2 7.82 18.25 10.71
N ASP A 3 7.59 19.36 9.98
CA ASP A 3 6.61 20.36 10.42
C ASP A 3 5.20 19.79 10.13
N TYR A 4 4.62 19.15 11.14
CA TYR A 4 3.33 18.46 11.04
C TYR A 4 2.17 19.40 10.67
N ARG A 5 2.23 20.70 11.07
CA ARG A 5 1.20 21.68 10.72
C ARG A 5 1.25 22.04 9.25
N LYS A 6 2.46 22.19 8.71
CA LYS A 6 2.66 22.44 7.27
C LYS A 6 2.13 21.26 6.44
N ILE A 7 2.44 20.02 6.84
CA ILE A 7 1.96 18.84 6.12
C ILE A 7 0.44 18.69 6.21
N TYR A 8 -0.14 18.93 7.40
CA TYR A 8 -1.59 18.94 7.57
C TYR A 8 -2.27 19.96 6.65
N GLN A 9 -1.74 21.19 6.58
CA GLN A 9 -2.25 22.23 5.71
C GLN A 9 -2.12 21.85 4.23
N GLU A 10 -0.98 21.26 3.84
CA GLU A 10 -0.76 20.76 2.48
C GLU A 10 -1.80 19.69 2.09
N TRP A 11 -2.13 18.77 3.00
CA TRP A 11 -3.17 17.77 2.74
C TRP A 11 -4.56 18.39 2.56
N LEU A 12 -4.85 19.46 3.24
CA LEU A 12 -6.12 20.18 3.09
C LEU A 12 -6.23 20.95 1.76
N GLU A 13 -5.13 21.51 1.27
CA GLU A 13 -5.10 22.40 0.12
C GLU A 13 -4.81 21.67 -1.20
N ASN A 14 -3.98 20.64 -1.17
CA ASN A 14 -3.53 19.96 -2.38
C ASN A 14 -4.68 19.20 -3.05
N PRO A 15 -4.96 19.45 -4.34
CA PRO A 15 -6.03 18.78 -5.07
C PRO A 15 -5.81 17.26 -5.29
N TYR A 16 -4.62 16.76 -5.01
CA TYR A 16 -4.32 15.32 -5.04
C TYR A 16 -5.14 14.53 -4.03
N PHE A 17 -5.44 15.11 -2.87
CA PHE A 17 -6.22 14.47 -1.83
C PHE A 17 -7.73 14.67 -2.09
N ASP A 18 -8.50 13.59 -1.95
CA ASP A 18 -9.95 13.61 -2.17
C ASP A 18 -10.71 14.41 -1.09
N GLU A 19 -11.95 14.77 -1.41
CA GLU A 19 -12.78 15.58 -0.50
C GLU A 19 -13.20 14.85 0.77
N GLU A 20 -13.28 13.52 0.76
CA GLU A 20 -13.59 12.72 1.95
C GLU A 20 -12.44 12.80 2.96
N THR A 21 -11.20 12.59 2.48
CA THR A 21 -9.98 12.78 3.24
C THR A 21 -9.89 14.20 3.83
N LYS A 22 -10.16 15.23 3.01
CA LYS A 22 -10.15 16.62 3.47
C LYS A 22 -11.25 16.91 4.49
N LYS A 23 -12.42 16.32 4.33
CA LYS A 23 -13.52 16.45 5.29
C LYS A 23 -13.15 15.86 6.65
N GLU A 24 -12.52 14.67 6.66
CA GLU A 24 -12.00 14.06 7.88
C GLU A 24 -10.98 14.97 8.56
N LEU A 25 -10.04 15.54 7.80
CA LEU A 25 -9.03 16.44 8.32
C LEU A 25 -9.61 17.74 8.85
N ARG A 26 -10.58 18.37 8.17
CA ARG A 26 -11.27 19.57 8.67
C ARG A 26 -11.96 19.33 10.01
N ALA A 27 -12.49 18.14 10.25
CA ALA A 27 -13.09 17.76 11.53
C ALA A 27 -12.11 17.71 12.69
N LEU A 28 -10.79 17.71 12.41
CA LEU A 28 -9.73 17.78 13.42
C LEU A 28 -9.34 19.20 13.79
N GLU A 29 -9.92 20.22 13.16
CA GLU A 29 -9.58 21.62 13.45
C GLU A 29 -9.72 21.92 14.95
N GLY A 30 -8.67 22.51 15.54
CA GLY A 30 -8.59 22.76 16.98
C GLY A 30 -8.10 21.56 17.83
N ASN A 31 -8.01 20.36 17.28
CA ASN A 31 -7.49 19.18 17.98
C ASN A 31 -5.99 18.99 17.65
N GLU A 32 -5.15 19.86 18.20
CA GLU A 32 -3.73 19.90 17.93
C GLU A 32 -3.00 18.59 18.25
N LYS A 33 -3.48 17.87 19.29
CA LYS A 33 -2.90 16.59 19.68
C LYS A 33 -3.08 15.53 18.57
N GLU A 34 -4.28 15.44 18.02
CA GLU A 34 -4.61 14.49 16.98
C GLU A 34 -3.93 14.85 15.66
N ILE A 35 -3.92 16.14 15.29
CA ILE A 35 -3.22 16.63 14.10
C ILE A 35 -1.72 16.27 14.19
N LYS A 36 -1.09 16.55 15.33
CA LYS A 36 0.31 16.22 15.53
C LYS A 36 0.55 14.71 15.40
N GLU A 37 -0.27 13.87 16.02
CA GLU A 37 -0.12 12.44 16.01
C GLU A 37 -0.23 11.85 14.58
N ARG A 38 -1.09 12.41 13.74
CA ARG A 38 -1.28 11.98 12.35
C ARG A 38 -0.18 12.43 11.38
N PHE A 39 0.57 13.51 11.72
CA PHE A 39 1.47 14.17 10.78
C PHE A 39 2.91 14.36 11.26
N TYR A 40 3.26 13.95 12.51
CA TYR A 40 4.62 14.19 13.05
C TYR A 40 5.71 13.31 12.42
N MET A 41 5.33 12.16 11.89
CA MET A 41 6.22 11.21 11.21
C MET A 41 5.44 10.37 10.20
N ASP A 42 6.14 9.81 9.23
CA ASP A 42 5.55 8.81 8.32
C ASP A 42 5.20 7.53 9.06
N LEU A 43 4.16 6.84 8.60
CA LEU A 43 3.90 5.46 9.03
C LEU A 43 5.12 4.60 8.66
N GLU A 44 5.69 3.94 9.67
CA GLU A 44 6.92 3.18 9.50
C GLU A 44 6.69 1.97 8.60
N PHE A 45 7.54 1.84 7.58
CA PHE A 45 7.65 0.64 6.77
C PHE A 45 8.77 -0.22 7.36
N GLY A 46 8.38 -1.17 8.21
CA GLY A 46 9.31 -2.10 8.86
C GLY A 46 9.47 -3.41 8.11
N THR A 47 10.24 -4.35 8.69
CA THR A 47 10.45 -5.71 8.16
C THR A 47 9.17 -6.50 7.91
N ALA A 48 8.06 -6.11 8.54
CA ALA A 48 6.75 -6.72 8.35
C ALA A 48 5.84 -5.94 7.38
N GLY A 49 6.31 -4.84 6.76
CA GLY A 49 5.51 -3.92 5.97
C GLY A 49 4.93 -2.77 6.82
N LEU A 50 3.74 -2.25 6.44
CA LEU A 50 3.05 -1.20 7.19
C LEU A 50 2.03 -1.78 8.17
N ARG A 51 1.80 -1.07 9.27
CA ARG A 51 0.67 -1.31 10.19
C ARG A 51 0.30 -0.02 10.91
N GLY A 52 -0.97 0.36 10.90
CA GLY A 52 -1.44 1.56 11.55
C GLY A 52 -2.95 1.64 11.65
N VAL A 53 -3.42 2.65 12.37
CA VAL A 53 -4.83 3.01 12.42
C VAL A 53 -5.27 3.55 11.06
N ILE A 54 -6.47 3.17 10.61
CA ILE A 54 -7.08 3.67 9.37
C ILE A 54 -7.48 5.13 9.56
N GLY A 55 -7.18 5.99 8.59
CA GLY A 55 -7.58 7.40 8.60
C GLY A 55 -6.68 8.30 7.76
N ALA A 56 -7.03 9.56 7.66
CA ALA A 56 -6.26 10.57 6.97
C ALA A 56 -4.99 10.96 7.74
N GLY A 57 -3.85 11.07 7.03
CA GLY A 57 -2.56 11.48 7.59
C GLY A 57 -1.41 10.57 7.16
N ILE A 58 -0.19 11.08 7.29
CA ILE A 58 1.03 10.34 6.89
C ILE A 58 1.38 9.21 7.88
N ASN A 59 0.91 9.29 9.12
CA ASN A 59 1.06 8.27 10.16
C ASN A 59 -0.21 7.40 10.29
N ARG A 60 -0.91 7.16 9.20
CA ARG A 60 -2.15 6.39 9.12
C ARG A 60 -2.13 5.43 7.94
N MET A 61 -2.94 4.36 8.05
CA MET A 61 -3.28 3.51 6.91
C MET A 61 -4.39 4.18 6.10
N ASN A 62 -4.10 4.54 4.87
CA ASN A 62 -5.02 5.09 3.89
C ASN A 62 -4.56 4.76 2.47
N ILE A 63 -5.36 5.14 1.47
CA ILE A 63 -5.03 4.86 0.06
C ILE A 63 -3.68 5.47 -0.36
N TYR A 64 -3.33 6.63 0.16
CA TYR A 64 -2.09 7.34 -0.20
C TYR A 64 -0.84 6.67 0.38
N THR A 65 -0.90 6.21 1.63
CA THR A 65 0.21 5.46 2.26
C THR A 65 0.38 4.07 1.65
N VAL A 66 -0.72 3.42 1.25
CA VAL A 66 -0.70 2.16 0.50
C VAL A 66 -0.10 2.35 -0.90
N ARG A 67 -0.51 3.39 -1.62
CA ARG A 67 0.07 3.75 -2.93
C ARG A 67 1.57 4.01 -2.82
N ARG A 68 2.01 4.80 -1.83
CA ARG A 68 3.42 5.07 -1.58
C ARG A 68 4.22 3.80 -1.33
N ALA A 69 3.74 2.93 -0.45
CA ALA A 69 4.36 1.65 -0.15
C ALA A 69 4.47 0.77 -1.40
N THR A 70 3.39 0.72 -2.19
CA THR A 70 3.35 -0.07 -3.43
C THR A 70 4.26 0.51 -4.52
N GLN A 71 4.36 1.84 -4.62
CA GLN A 71 5.31 2.48 -5.55
C GLN A 71 6.76 2.14 -5.17
N GLY A 72 7.11 2.17 -3.88
CA GLY A 72 8.43 1.76 -3.42
C GLY A 72 8.72 0.28 -3.71
N LEU A 73 7.74 -0.59 -3.49
CA LEU A 73 7.84 -2.00 -3.85
C LEU A 73 8.02 -2.18 -5.37
N ALA A 74 7.24 -1.46 -6.18
CA ALA A 74 7.35 -1.50 -7.65
C ALA A 74 8.72 -1.04 -8.14
N ASN A 75 9.25 0.06 -7.59
CA ASN A 75 10.59 0.55 -7.90
C ASN A 75 11.66 -0.51 -7.59
N TYR A 76 11.57 -1.15 -6.43
CA TYR A 76 12.49 -2.20 -6.04
C TYR A 76 12.39 -3.42 -6.95
N ILE A 77 11.18 -3.90 -7.25
CA ILE A 77 10.95 -5.04 -8.18
C ILE A 77 11.57 -4.76 -9.55
N ILE A 78 11.38 -3.55 -10.09
CA ILE A 78 11.94 -3.14 -11.39
C ILE A 78 13.49 -3.18 -11.33
N LYS A 79 14.09 -2.65 -10.26
CA LYS A 79 15.56 -2.69 -10.06
C LYS A 79 16.10 -4.10 -9.96
N GLN A 80 15.32 -5.04 -9.43
CA GLN A 80 15.68 -6.47 -9.37
C GLN A 80 15.42 -7.22 -10.70
N GLY A 81 14.88 -6.55 -11.74
CA GLY A 81 14.54 -7.18 -13.01
C GLY A 81 13.31 -8.10 -12.96
N GLY A 82 12.52 -8.03 -11.90
CA GLY A 82 11.40 -8.95 -11.61
C GLY A 82 10.04 -8.53 -12.15
N ALA A 83 9.92 -7.38 -12.83
CA ALA A 83 8.63 -6.80 -13.24
C ALA A 83 7.75 -7.74 -14.07
N ALA A 84 8.36 -8.58 -14.91
CA ALA A 84 7.62 -9.52 -15.78
C ALA A 84 6.93 -10.67 -15.01
N LYS A 85 7.38 -10.97 -13.78
CA LYS A 85 6.80 -12.06 -12.96
C LYS A 85 5.45 -11.68 -12.34
N GLY A 86 5.19 -10.40 -12.11
CA GLY A 86 3.96 -9.94 -11.48
C GLY A 86 3.93 -10.10 -9.94
N VAL A 87 2.82 -9.68 -9.34
CA VAL A 87 2.60 -9.69 -7.88
C VAL A 87 1.21 -10.24 -7.56
N ALA A 88 1.12 -11.19 -6.62
CA ALA A 88 -0.14 -11.70 -6.09
C ALA A 88 -0.64 -10.84 -4.92
N ILE A 89 -1.96 -10.63 -4.80
CA ILE A 89 -2.54 -9.77 -3.76
C ILE A 89 -3.72 -10.47 -3.09
N ALA A 90 -3.60 -10.67 -1.78
CA ALA A 90 -4.67 -11.14 -0.91
C ALA A 90 -5.05 -10.08 0.12
N PHE A 91 -6.22 -10.21 0.70
CA PHE A 91 -6.74 -9.32 1.72
C PHE A 91 -7.68 -10.06 2.67
N ASP A 92 -7.85 -9.54 3.87
CA ASP A 92 -8.75 -10.08 4.89
C ASP A 92 -10.09 -9.32 4.95
N SER A 93 -10.90 -9.58 5.97
CA SER A 93 -12.23 -8.99 6.16
C SER A 93 -12.23 -7.63 6.85
N ARG A 94 -11.07 -7.01 7.10
CA ARG A 94 -10.97 -5.72 7.77
C ARG A 94 -11.53 -4.60 6.92
N HIS A 95 -11.93 -3.51 7.61
CA HIS A 95 -12.32 -2.27 6.94
C HIS A 95 -11.22 -1.83 5.96
N MET A 96 -11.60 -1.36 4.79
CA MET A 96 -10.73 -0.88 3.72
C MET A 96 -9.77 -1.93 3.12
N SER A 97 -9.83 -3.21 3.52
CA SER A 97 -8.93 -4.23 2.95
C SER A 97 -9.14 -4.47 1.45
N PRO A 98 -10.37 -4.55 0.92
CA PRO A 98 -10.60 -4.66 -0.52
C PRO A 98 -10.11 -3.43 -1.30
N GLU A 99 -10.36 -2.23 -0.76
CA GLU A 99 -9.97 -0.94 -1.35
C GLU A 99 -8.44 -0.81 -1.40
N PHE A 100 -7.75 -1.10 -0.29
CA PHE A 100 -6.28 -1.07 -0.25
C PHE A 100 -5.64 -2.10 -1.18
N ALA A 101 -6.26 -3.28 -1.31
CA ALA A 101 -5.80 -4.30 -2.26
C ALA A 101 -5.96 -3.82 -3.72
N MET A 102 -7.04 -3.09 -4.03
CA MET A 102 -7.24 -2.51 -5.37
C MET A 102 -6.24 -1.38 -5.63
N GLU A 103 -6.01 -0.50 -4.67
CA GLU A 103 -5.02 0.59 -4.79
C GLU A 103 -3.61 0.04 -5.03
N ALA A 104 -3.23 -1.02 -4.33
CA ALA A 104 -1.97 -1.71 -4.57
C ALA A 104 -1.91 -2.29 -6.00
N ALA A 105 -2.98 -2.96 -6.46
CA ALA A 105 -3.04 -3.51 -7.80
C ALA A 105 -2.91 -2.43 -8.89
N MET A 106 -3.60 -1.31 -8.75
CA MET A 106 -3.59 -0.21 -9.72
C MET A 106 -2.25 0.52 -9.74
N THR A 107 -1.59 0.65 -8.59
CA THR A 107 -0.23 1.21 -8.52
C THR A 107 0.80 0.29 -9.18
N LEU A 108 0.73 -1.03 -8.97
CA LEU A 108 1.60 -2.00 -9.65
C LEU A 108 1.40 -1.94 -11.16
N ALA A 109 0.14 -1.99 -11.62
CA ALA A 109 -0.20 -1.93 -13.04
C ALA A 109 0.31 -0.65 -13.71
N ALA A 110 0.19 0.51 -13.05
CA ALA A 110 0.71 1.79 -13.55
C ALA A 110 2.24 1.82 -13.68
N ASN A 111 2.95 0.90 -13.01
CA ASN A 111 4.38 0.69 -13.12
C ASN A 111 4.76 -0.48 -14.07
N GLY A 112 3.80 -1.01 -14.83
CA GLY A 112 4.03 -2.10 -15.78
C GLY A 112 4.18 -3.48 -15.15
N ILE A 113 3.80 -3.63 -13.87
CA ILE A 113 3.88 -4.90 -13.14
C ILE A 113 2.48 -5.51 -13.06
N LYS A 114 2.33 -6.73 -13.56
CA LYS A 114 1.04 -7.41 -13.53
C LYS A 114 0.60 -7.73 -12.10
N ALA A 115 -0.63 -7.36 -11.74
CA ALA A 115 -1.24 -7.65 -10.47
C ALA A 115 -2.27 -8.80 -10.60
N TYR A 116 -2.13 -9.81 -9.73
CA TYR A 116 -3.06 -10.92 -9.57
C TYR A 116 -3.78 -10.77 -8.24
N LYS A 117 -4.98 -10.21 -8.25
CA LYS A 117 -5.76 -9.96 -7.03
C LYS A 117 -6.81 -11.05 -6.84
N PHE A 118 -6.92 -11.61 -5.63
CA PHE A 118 -8.01 -12.51 -5.30
C PHE A 118 -9.37 -11.81 -5.40
N GLU A 119 -10.40 -12.55 -5.86
CA GLU A 119 -11.76 -12.04 -6.04
C GLU A 119 -12.42 -11.66 -4.71
N SER A 120 -12.08 -12.40 -3.66
CA SER A 120 -12.59 -12.22 -2.30
C SER A 120 -11.48 -12.43 -1.29
N LEU A 121 -11.79 -12.24 0.00
CA LEU A 121 -10.83 -12.44 1.08
C LEU A 121 -10.20 -13.84 1.04
N ARG A 122 -8.90 -13.91 1.34
CA ARG A 122 -8.14 -15.16 1.39
C ARG A 122 -7.18 -15.18 2.58
N PRO A 123 -6.98 -16.33 3.22
CA PRO A 123 -5.99 -16.47 4.28
C PRO A 123 -4.57 -16.41 3.73
N THR A 124 -3.64 -15.99 4.57
CA THR A 124 -2.22 -15.85 4.23
C THR A 124 -1.59 -17.08 3.53
N PRO A 125 -1.89 -18.34 3.91
CA PRO A 125 -1.33 -19.51 3.21
C PRO A 125 -1.71 -19.58 1.73
N GLU A 126 -2.89 -19.13 1.33
CA GLU A 126 -3.29 -19.09 -0.08
C GLU A 126 -2.49 -18.05 -0.87
N LEU A 127 -2.16 -16.89 -0.26
CA LEU A 127 -1.25 -15.94 -0.88
C LEU A 127 0.14 -16.55 -1.10
N SER A 128 0.71 -17.19 -0.07
CA SER A 128 2.01 -17.83 -0.17
C SER A 128 2.04 -18.90 -1.27
N PHE A 129 0.97 -19.68 -1.40
CA PHE A 129 0.79 -20.65 -2.48
C PHE A 129 0.71 -19.96 -3.84
N ALA A 130 -0.13 -18.91 -3.98
CA ALA A 130 -0.33 -18.20 -5.24
C ALA A 130 0.96 -17.53 -5.75
N VAL A 131 1.80 -16.97 -4.86
CA VAL A 131 3.09 -16.40 -5.25
C VAL A 131 3.96 -17.43 -5.94
N ARG A 132 4.05 -18.64 -5.39
CA ARG A 132 4.86 -19.73 -5.96
C ARG A 132 4.23 -20.36 -7.18
N GLU A 133 2.92 -20.62 -7.16
CA GLU A 133 2.19 -21.27 -8.24
C GLU A 133 2.16 -20.42 -9.52
N LEU A 134 1.97 -19.10 -9.37
CA LEU A 134 1.94 -18.15 -10.48
C LEU A 134 3.35 -17.67 -10.88
N GLY A 135 4.40 -18.06 -10.15
CA GLY A 135 5.76 -17.59 -10.38
C GLY A 135 5.93 -16.08 -10.15
N CYS A 136 5.15 -15.50 -9.25
CA CYS A 136 5.22 -14.08 -8.92
C CYS A 136 6.55 -13.73 -8.23
N ILE A 137 7.05 -12.51 -8.46
CA ILE A 137 8.23 -11.99 -7.76
C ILE A 137 7.92 -11.63 -6.29
N ALA A 138 6.67 -11.27 -6.01
CA ALA A 138 6.25 -10.85 -4.68
C ALA A 138 4.76 -11.14 -4.45
N GLY A 139 4.36 -11.05 -3.20
CA GLY A 139 2.96 -11.04 -2.77
C GLY A 139 2.67 -9.90 -1.82
N ILE A 140 1.44 -9.41 -1.83
CA ILE A 140 0.93 -8.41 -0.89
C ILE A 140 -0.23 -8.99 -0.12
N ASN A 141 -0.21 -8.89 1.21
CA ASN A 141 -1.35 -9.24 2.05
C ASN A 141 -1.84 -8.02 2.83
N ILE A 142 -3.05 -7.59 2.56
CA ILE A 142 -3.69 -6.48 3.28
C ILE A 142 -4.37 -7.05 4.53
N THR A 143 -3.71 -6.88 5.66
CA THR A 143 -4.16 -7.41 6.97
C THR A 143 -3.39 -6.79 8.11
N ALA A 144 -4.05 -6.58 9.25
CA ALA A 144 -3.39 -6.23 10.52
C ALA A 144 -3.40 -7.40 11.52
N SER A 145 -3.62 -8.65 11.04
CA SER A 145 -3.57 -9.86 11.88
C SER A 145 -4.58 -9.81 13.06
N HIS A 146 -4.10 -9.69 14.29
CA HIS A 146 -4.87 -9.68 15.54
C HIS A 146 -5.04 -8.28 16.16
N ASN A 147 -4.61 -7.22 15.48
CA ASN A 147 -4.82 -5.85 15.99
C ASN A 147 -6.32 -5.51 16.07
N PRO A 148 -6.71 -4.49 16.87
CA PRO A 148 -8.06 -3.98 16.94
C PRO A 148 -8.63 -3.60 15.56
N PRO A 149 -9.96 -3.52 15.40
CA PRO A 149 -10.62 -3.37 14.09
C PRO A 149 -10.31 -2.05 13.37
N GLU A 150 -9.92 -1.01 14.12
CA GLU A 150 -9.50 0.28 13.57
C GLU A 150 -8.14 0.25 12.86
N TYR A 151 -7.37 -0.86 13.00
CA TYR A 151 -6.08 -1.04 12.34
C TYR A 151 -6.24 -1.77 11.02
N ASN A 152 -5.35 -1.44 10.07
CA ASN A 152 -5.04 -2.29 8.92
C ASN A 152 -3.53 -2.33 8.70
N GLY A 153 -3.08 -3.14 7.74
CA GLY A 153 -1.68 -3.30 7.43
C GLY A 153 -1.45 -3.77 6.00
N TYR A 154 -0.19 -3.68 5.59
CA TYR A 154 0.28 -4.02 4.26
C TYR A 154 1.55 -4.86 4.43
N LYS A 155 1.46 -6.17 4.23
CA LYS A 155 2.58 -7.11 4.38
C LYS A 155 3.09 -7.54 3.02
N VAL A 156 4.41 -7.63 2.87
CA VAL A 156 5.06 -8.06 1.64
C VAL A 156 5.66 -9.46 1.81
N TYR A 157 5.48 -10.28 0.79
CA TYR A 157 6.03 -11.61 0.61
C TYR A 157 6.96 -11.59 -0.62
N TRP A 158 7.98 -12.43 -0.63
CA TRP A 158 8.89 -12.52 -1.77
C TRP A 158 8.60 -13.79 -2.60
N GLU A 159 9.40 -14.03 -3.64
CA GLU A 159 9.14 -15.10 -4.63
C GLU A 159 9.14 -16.53 -4.06
N ASP A 160 9.71 -16.73 -2.90
CA ASP A 160 9.66 -18.00 -2.16
C ASP A 160 8.31 -18.23 -1.44
N GLY A 161 7.43 -17.24 -1.44
CA GLY A 161 6.14 -17.26 -0.74
C GLY A 161 6.24 -17.00 0.76
N ALA A 162 7.42 -16.65 1.29
CA ALA A 162 7.61 -16.24 2.67
C ALA A 162 7.53 -14.72 2.82
N GLN A 163 7.19 -14.25 4.03
CA GLN A 163 7.28 -12.83 4.33
C GLN A 163 8.71 -12.36 4.13
N PHE A 164 8.90 -11.24 3.43
CA PHE A 164 10.23 -10.79 3.01
C PHE A 164 11.15 -10.46 4.21
N THR A 165 12.42 -10.72 4.01
CA THR A 165 13.50 -10.56 4.99
C THR A 165 14.68 -9.84 4.35
N PRO A 166 15.75 -9.49 5.08
CA PRO A 166 16.95 -8.93 4.47
C PRO A 166 17.49 -9.80 3.32
N PRO A 167 17.92 -9.20 2.21
CA PRO A 167 18.10 -7.76 1.99
C PRO A 167 16.86 -7.03 1.45
N HIS A 168 15.79 -7.73 1.10
CA HIS A 168 14.63 -7.20 0.38
C HIS A 168 13.83 -6.17 1.18
N ASP A 169 13.63 -6.40 2.48
CA ASP A 169 12.96 -5.48 3.40
C ASP A 169 13.63 -4.09 3.42
N LYS A 170 14.96 -4.06 3.54
CA LYS A 170 15.75 -2.82 3.52
C LYS A 170 15.70 -2.12 2.17
N GLY A 171 15.75 -2.92 1.09
CA GLY A 171 15.68 -2.39 -0.27
C GLY A 171 14.34 -1.71 -0.55
N VAL A 172 13.23 -2.36 -0.22
CA VAL A 172 11.89 -1.78 -0.37
C VAL A 172 11.71 -0.56 0.53
N THR A 173 12.14 -0.63 1.79
CA THR A 173 12.07 0.50 2.72
C THR A 173 12.81 1.73 2.16
N ALA A 174 14.00 1.54 1.59
CA ALA A 174 14.76 2.65 1.00
C ALA A 174 14.00 3.30 -0.17
N GLU A 175 13.36 2.50 -1.04
CA GLU A 175 12.56 3.02 -2.15
C GLU A 175 11.30 3.77 -1.66
N VAL A 176 10.63 3.27 -0.62
CA VAL A 176 9.47 3.94 -0.02
C VAL A 176 9.86 5.29 0.57
N LEU A 177 10.97 5.33 1.31
CA LEU A 177 11.47 6.57 1.94
C LEU A 177 11.95 7.60 0.92
N ALA A 178 12.41 7.19 -0.25
CA ALA A 178 12.81 8.07 -1.35
C ALA A 178 11.62 8.80 -2.01
N ILE A 179 10.38 8.36 -1.78
CA ILE A 179 9.18 9.02 -2.30
C ILE A 179 8.77 10.12 -1.32
N GLU A 180 9.16 11.35 -1.60
CA GLU A 180 8.83 12.52 -0.76
C GLU A 180 7.47 13.12 -1.13
N ASP A 181 7.14 13.18 -2.41
CA ASP A 181 5.88 13.70 -2.96
C ASP A 181 4.91 12.56 -3.27
N LEU A 182 3.82 12.47 -2.51
CA LEU A 182 2.77 11.46 -2.71
C LEU A 182 2.07 11.59 -4.06
N SER A 183 1.99 12.80 -4.61
CA SER A 183 1.36 13.03 -5.92
C SER A 183 2.18 12.49 -7.10
N SER A 184 3.46 12.17 -6.88
CA SER A 184 4.33 11.53 -7.87
C SER A 184 4.06 10.03 -8.06
N VAL A 185 3.29 9.42 -7.16
CA VAL A 185 2.96 8.00 -7.22
C VAL A 185 2.07 7.71 -8.43
N LYS A 186 2.47 6.73 -9.23
CA LYS A 186 1.73 6.32 -10.41
C LYS A 186 0.54 5.45 -10.03
N THR A 187 -0.61 5.73 -10.63
CA THR A 187 -1.80 4.89 -10.53
C THR A 187 -2.57 4.93 -11.86
N MET A 188 -3.42 3.95 -12.09
CA MET A 188 -4.30 3.91 -13.26
C MET A 188 -5.67 3.35 -12.88
N SER A 189 -6.64 3.46 -13.77
CA SER A 189 -7.95 2.85 -13.56
C SER A 189 -7.91 1.32 -13.76
N GLU A 190 -8.87 0.62 -13.14
CA GLU A 190 -9.04 -0.82 -13.31
C GLU A 190 -9.27 -1.20 -14.78
N GLU A 191 -10.04 -0.38 -15.52
CA GLU A 191 -10.33 -0.59 -16.94
C GLU A 191 -9.07 -0.50 -17.80
N GLU A 192 -8.22 0.49 -17.54
CA GLU A 192 -6.93 0.63 -18.22
C GLU A 192 -6.01 -0.53 -17.93
N ALA A 193 -5.91 -0.94 -16.64
CA ALA A 193 -5.09 -2.07 -16.23
C ALA A 193 -5.53 -3.39 -16.88
N LYS A 194 -6.85 -3.62 -16.99
CA LYS A 194 -7.42 -4.78 -17.69
C LYS A 194 -7.11 -4.76 -19.18
N ARG A 195 -7.30 -3.62 -19.85
CA ARG A 195 -6.98 -3.47 -21.29
C ARG A 195 -5.50 -3.70 -21.58
N ALA A 196 -4.63 -3.27 -20.67
CA ALA A 196 -3.18 -3.46 -20.79
C ALA A 196 -2.74 -4.90 -20.45
N GLY A 197 -3.64 -5.77 -19.97
CA GLY A 197 -3.29 -7.13 -19.51
C GLY A 197 -2.51 -7.16 -18.20
N LEU A 198 -2.51 -6.04 -17.45
CA LEU A 198 -1.74 -5.84 -16.21
C LEU A 198 -2.57 -6.09 -14.93
N PHE A 199 -3.83 -6.47 -15.06
CA PHE A 199 -4.68 -6.83 -13.93
C PHE A 199 -5.48 -8.09 -14.22
N THR A 200 -5.44 -9.03 -13.29
CA THR A 200 -6.18 -10.31 -13.36
C THR A 200 -6.78 -10.64 -12.00
N VAL A 201 -8.07 -10.98 -12.00
CA VAL A 201 -8.73 -11.50 -10.80
C VAL A 201 -8.52 -13.02 -10.76
N ILE A 202 -8.09 -13.53 -9.62
CA ILE A 202 -7.81 -14.96 -9.38
C ILE A 202 -8.66 -15.51 -8.23
N GLY A 203 -8.69 -16.84 -8.09
CA GLY A 203 -9.37 -17.52 -6.97
C GLY A 203 -10.79 -18.01 -7.31
N LYS A 204 -11.18 -17.98 -8.58
CA LYS A 204 -12.45 -18.58 -9.05
C LYS A 204 -12.31 -20.08 -9.28
#